data_f46c1df5287403b39ed11be92a722825
#
_entry.id   f46c1df5287403b39ed11be92a722825
#
_cell.length_a   1.000
_cell.length_b   1.000
_cell.length_c   1.000
_cell.angle_alpha   90.00
_cell.angle_beta   90.00
_cell.angle_gamma   90.00
#
_symmetry.space_group_name_H-M   'P 1'
#
loop_
_entity.id
_entity.type
_entity.pdbx_description
1 polymer ?
#
loop_
_entity_poly.entity_id
_entity_poly.type
_entity_poly.pdbx_seq_one_letter_code
_entity_poly.pdbx_strand_id
1 'polypeptide(L)'
;MNDVASLAGVSRGSVSNYINGKKTKPNTQKKIAEAIAELNYVPNATARSLKTSQSNFVVFIIPTVNSPFFSELSYYMQQELQKNGYKMILCNSNNRSEDEIEYIQMANTQKVAGLITMSYADAANLIATDIPLVSIEKKVSDQVPLVVSDNYSGGQLAGETLVKSGAKRLLFISKAPVRNISAIREQGFFDYCHEHNITVAKFVTRDIANFVDDFATFINKNTVNTTFNYDGIFSDSDEFASDFYFLLTQKGINVPKDVQIIGFDGARIYSRQQIFLSSIKQPTAEIAKSSVEKLLSQMNQKTTTTASHNHVTLPVHFVKGMTTL
;
A
#
# COMPACT_ATOMS: atom_id res chain seq x y z
N MET A 1 -30.19 -12.96 -22.17
CA MET A 1 -30.13 -14.43 -22.17
C MET A 1 -31.36 -15.09 -22.81
N ASN A 2 -32.58 -14.61 -22.55
CA ASN A 2 -33.81 -15.16 -23.15
C ASN A 2 -33.79 -14.96 -24.68
N ASP A 3 -33.42 -13.76 -25.14
CA ASP A 3 -33.37 -13.42 -26.58
C ASP A 3 -32.31 -14.26 -27.31
N VAL A 4 -31.13 -14.48 -26.67
CA VAL A 4 -30.08 -15.36 -27.23
C VAL A 4 -30.61 -16.80 -27.32
N ALA A 5 -31.34 -17.29 -26.32
CA ALA A 5 -31.91 -18.64 -26.32
C ALA A 5 -32.94 -18.80 -27.42
N SER A 6 -33.80 -17.80 -27.57
CA SER A 6 -34.84 -17.75 -28.62
C SER A 6 -34.21 -17.73 -30.03
N LEU A 7 -33.26 -16.84 -30.29
CA LEU A 7 -32.57 -16.72 -31.56
C LEU A 7 -31.76 -17.96 -31.94
N ALA A 8 -31.04 -18.54 -30.96
CA ALA A 8 -30.26 -19.77 -31.15
C ALA A 8 -31.12 -21.05 -31.23
N GLY A 9 -32.43 -20.97 -30.95
CA GLY A 9 -33.31 -22.13 -30.91
C GLY A 9 -32.90 -23.18 -29.83
N VAL A 10 -32.47 -22.70 -28.67
CA VAL A 10 -31.98 -23.59 -27.57
C VAL A 10 -32.57 -23.16 -26.23
N SER A 11 -32.43 -24.01 -25.23
CA SER A 11 -32.89 -23.67 -23.88
C SER A 11 -32.01 -22.60 -23.23
N ARG A 12 -32.59 -21.77 -22.34
CA ARG A 12 -31.86 -20.81 -21.50
C ARG A 12 -30.75 -21.49 -20.70
N GLY A 13 -30.94 -22.73 -20.29
CA GLY A 13 -29.95 -23.56 -19.60
C GLY A 13 -28.73 -23.85 -20.47
N SER A 14 -28.96 -24.14 -21.78
CA SER A 14 -27.85 -24.35 -22.75
C SER A 14 -27.03 -23.08 -22.96
N VAL A 15 -27.68 -21.92 -23.10
CA VAL A 15 -27.00 -20.61 -23.18
C VAL A 15 -26.20 -20.33 -21.91
N SER A 16 -26.77 -20.58 -20.73
CA SER A 16 -26.09 -20.43 -19.45
C SER A 16 -24.86 -21.35 -19.33
N ASN A 17 -24.99 -22.60 -19.78
CA ASN A 17 -23.85 -23.53 -19.77
C ASN A 17 -22.74 -23.10 -20.71
N TYR A 18 -23.07 -22.64 -21.92
CA TYR A 18 -22.11 -22.11 -22.90
C TYR A 18 -21.34 -20.90 -22.33
N ILE A 19 -22.06 -19.88 -21.82
CA ILE A 19 -21.47 -18.68 -21.25
C ILE A 19 -20.55 -19.00 -20.04
N ASN A 20 -20.85 -20.06 -19.30
CA ASN A 20 -20.06 -20.51 -18.14
C ASN A 20 -18.98 -21.53 -18.49
N GLY A 21 -18.66 -21.77 -19.76
CA GLY A 21 -17.60 -22.68 -20.19
C GLY A 21 -17.89 -24.16 -19.94
N LYS A 22 -19.15 -24.52 -19.60
CA LYS A 22 -19.54 -25.92 -19.41
C LYS A 22 -19.68 -26.62 -20.76
N LYS A 23 -19.36 -27.94 -20.80
CA LYS A 23 -19.50 -28.73 -22.01
C LYS A 23 -20.93 -28.64 -22.59
N THR A 24 -21.03 -28.21 -23.84
CA THR A 24 -22.23 -28.17 -24.64
C THR A 24 -21.91 -28.84 -25.99
N LYS A 25 -22.92 -29.36 -26.70
CA LYS A 25 -22.72 -30.01 -28.00
C LYS A 25 -22.16 -28.99 -29.02
N PRO A 26 -21.21 -29.37 -29.91
CA PRO A 26 -20.57 -28.42 -30.84
C PRO A 26 -21.53 -27.60 -31.68
N ASN A 27 -22.59 -28.23 -32.21
CA ASN A 27 -23.62 -27.53 -32.98
C ASN A 27 -24.40 -26.52 -32.15
N THR A 28 -24.65 -26.82 -30.87
CA THR A 28 -25.30 -25.89 -29.92
C THR A 28 -24.40 -24.70 -29.60
N GLN A 29 -23.09 -24.95 -29.43
CA GLN A 29 -22.12 -23.87 -29.21
C GLN A 29 -22.10 -22.87 -30.36
N LYS A 30 -22.05 -23.37 -31.62
CA LYS A 30 -22.05 -22.55 -32.83
C LYS A 30 -23.28 -21.64 -32.88
N LYS A 31 -24.47 -22.21 -32.71
CA LYS A 31 -25.76 -21.45 -32.74
C LYS A 31 -25.81 -20.35 -31.67
N ILE A 32 -25.30 -20.68 -30.43
CA ILE A 32 -25.29 -19.70 -29.34
C ILE A 32 -24.27 -18.59 -29.63
N ALA A 33 -23.08 -18.91 -30.18
CA ALA A 33 -22.07 -17.93 -30.52
C ALA A 33 -22.57 -16.95 -31.60
N GLU A 34 -23.24 -17.47 -32.63
CA GLU A 34 -23.87 -16.67 -33.71
C GLU A 34 -24.94 -15.74 -33.15
N ALA A 35 -25.84 -16.24 -32.30
CA ALA A 35 -26.87 -15.45 -31.67
C ALA A 35 -26.34 -14.36 -30.72
N ILE A 36 -25.27 -14.66 -29.99
CA ILE A 36 -24.57 -13.68 -29.13
C ILE A 36 -23.97 -12.56 -29.98
N ALA A 37 -23.34 -12.91 -31.10
CA ALA A 37 -22.74 -11.90 -32.01
C ALA A 37 -23.79 -11.03 -32.66
N GLU A 38 -24.88 -11.61 -33.18
CA GLU A 38 -25.97 -10.90 -33.84
C GLU A 38 -26.69 -9.93 -32.89
N LEU A 39 -26.93 -10.34 -31.65
CA LEU A 39 -27.57 -9.52 -30.61
C LEU A 39 -26.62 -8.58 -29.88
N ASN A 40 -25.32 -8.58 -30.21
CA ASN A 40 -24.29 -7.90 -29.40
C ASN A 40 -24.47 -8.16 -27.91
N TYR A 41 -24.84 -9.40 -27.55
CA TYR A 41 -25.19 -9.74 -26.17
C TYR A 41 -23.96 -9.80 -25.30
N VAL A 42 -23.88 -8.89 -24.32
CA VAL A 42 -22.85 -8.92 -23.28
C VAL A 42 -23.42 -9.65 -22.04
N PRO A 43 -22.81 -10.79 -21.63
CA PRO A 43 -23.23 -11.47 -20.43
C PRO A 43 -23.13 -10.54 -19.20
N ASN A 44 -24.26 -10.38 -18.50
CA ASN A 44 -24.28 -9.56 -17.29
C ASN A 44 -23.51 -10.28 -16.17
N ALA A 45 -22.31 -9.78 -15.84
CA ALA A 45 -21.43 -10.31 -14.79
C ALA A 45 -22.11 -10.25 -13.41
N THR A 46 -22.91 -9.22 -13.14
CA THR A 46 -23.67 -9.05 -11.90
C THR A 46 -24.75 -10.12 -11.74
N ALA A 47 -25.47 -10.45 -12.81
CA ALA A 47 -26.46 -11.52 -12.79
C ALA A 47 -25.80 -12.91 -12.62
N ARG A 48 -24.54 -13.04 -13.04
CA ARG A 48 -23.75 -14.26 -12.83
C ARG A 48 -23.26 -14.38 -11.39
N SER A 49 -22.75 -13.33 -10.79
CA SER A 49 -22.31 -13.30 -9.39
C SER A 49 -23.47 -13.53 -8.42
N LEU A 50 -24.66 -13.00 -8.71
CA LEU A 50 -25.88 -13.26 -7.96
C LEU A 50 -26.29 -14.77 -7.97
N LYS A 51 -26.02 -15.47 -9.07
CA LYS A 51 -26.37 -16.90 -9.20
C LYS A 51 -25.32 -17.81 -8.57
N THR A 52 -24.06 -17.40 -8.54
CA THR A 52 -22.94 -18.18 -7.97
C THR A 52 -22.63 -17.77 -6.53
N SER A 53 -23.24 -16.69 -6.02
CA SER A 53 -22.92 -16.06 -4.73
C SER A 53 -21.44 -15.70 -4.58
N GLN A 54 -20.70 -15.61 -5.69
CA GLN A 54 -19.27 -15.31 -5.70
C GLN A 54 -18.98 -14.15 -6.65
N SER A 55 -18.46 -13.06 -6.08
CA SER A 55 -17.85 -11.96 -6.81
C SER A 55 -16.42 -12.33 -7.23
N ASN A 56 -15.92 -11.74 -8.32
CA ASN A 56 -14.50 -11.79 -8.67
C ASN A 56 -13.80 -10.45 -8.43
N PHE A 57 -14.43 -9.56 -7.67
CA PHE A 57 -13.84 -8.30 -7.29
C PHE A 57 -13.23 -8.36 -5.88
N VAL A 58 -12.03 -7.82 -5.73
CA VAL A 58 -11.38 -7.55 -4.45
C VAL A 58 -11.25 -6.05 -4.30
N VAL A 59 -11.67 -5.51 -3.17
CA VAL A 59 -11.52 -4.11 -2.83
C VAL A 59 -10.15 -3.91 -2.19
N PHE A 60 -9.39 -2.93 -2.65
CA PHE A 60 -8.15 -2.47 -2.05
C PHE A 60 -8.31 -1.02 -1.60
N ILE A 61 -8.29 -0.79 -0.28
CA ILE A 61 -8.44 0.54 0.33
C ILE A 61 -7.05 1.05 0.74
N ILE A 62 -6.69 2.24 0.24
CA ILE A 62 -5.44 2.92 0.57
C ILE A 62 -5.70 4.37 0.99
N PRO A 63 -4.77 4.99 1.74
CA PRO A 63 -4.92 6.38 2.17
C PRO A 63 -4.93 7.38 1.01
N THR A 64 -4.03 7.19 0.03
CA THR A 64 -3.91 8.07 -1.13
C THR A 64 -3.24 7.37 -2.31
N VAL A 65 -3.69 7.68 -3.52
CA VAL A 65 -2.99 7.28 -4.76
C VAL A 65 -1.88 8.28 -5.14
N ASN A 66 -1.90 9.47 -4.55
CA ASN A 66 -0.93 10.54 -4.83
C ASN A 66 0.37 10.37 -4.04
N SER A 67 0.93 9.17 -4.11
CA SER A 67 2.23 8.83 -3.52
C SER A 67 2.89 7.74 -4.38
N PRO A 68 4.18 7.85 -4.68
CA PRO A 68 4.91 6.82 -5.42
C PRO A 68 4.80 5.42 -4.78
N PHE A 69 4.87 5.35 -3.45
CA PHE A 69 4.74 4.10 -2.70
C PHE A 69 3.37 3.43 -2.90
N PHE A 70 2.28 4.17 -2.68
CA PHE A 70 0.92 3.60 -2.84
C PHE A 70 0.59 3.29 -4.29
N SER A 71 1.13 4.09 -5.24
CA SER A 71 0.98 3.83 -6.67
C SER A 71 1.70 2.54 -7.09
N GLU A 72 2.94 2.34 -6.64
CA GLU A 72 3.72 1.12 -6.92
C GLU A 72 3.07 -0.11 -6.26
N LEU A 73 2.64 0.01 -5.00
CA LEU A 73 1.93 -1.07 -4.29
C LEU A 73 0.62 -1.44 -5.00
N SER A 74 -0.16 -0.44 -5.45
CA SER A 74 -1.41 -0.68 -6.18
C SER A 74 -1.17 -1.40 -7.50
N TYR A 75 -0.10 -1.06 -8.20
CA TYR A 75 0.30 -1.73 -9.43
C TYR A 75 0.58 -3.23 -9.20
N TYR A 76 1.41 -3.56 -8.20
CA TYR A 76 1.70 -4.95 -7.90
C TYR A 76 0.49 -5.69 -7.33
N MET A 77 -0.34 -5.04 -6.51
CA MET A 77 -1.58 -5.62 -5.99
C MET A 77 -2.54 -6.01 -7.11
N GLN A 78 -2.73 -5.13 -8.09
CA GLN A 78 -3.56 -5.44 -9.27
C GLN A 78 -3.00 -6.62 -10.06
N GLN A 79 -1.69 -6.68 -10.25
CA GLN A 79 -1.05 -7.79 -10.98
C GLN A 79 -1.24 -9.13 -10.26
N GLU A 80 -1.01 -9.16 -8.95
CA GLU A 80 -1.17 -10.40 -8.17
C GLU A 80 -2.63 -10.88 -8.15
N LEU A 81 -3.58 -9.97 -7.98
CA LEU A 81 -5.00 -10.30 -8.07
C LEU A 81 -5.39 -10.83 -9.46
N GLN A 82 -4.90 -10.19 -10.53
CA GLN A 82 -5.18 -10.60 -11.90
C GLN A 82 -4.63 -11.99 -12.22
N LYS A 83 -3.42 -12.33 -11.78
CA LYS A 83 -2.83 -13.68 -11.90
C LYS A 83 -3.74 -14.77 -11.31
N ASN A 84 -4.49 -14.42 -10.26
CA ASN A 84 -5.39 -15.32 -9.57
C ASN A 84 -6.86 -15.20 -10.03
N GLY A 85 -7.15 -14.50 -11.13
CA GLY A 85 -8.48 -14.38 -11.74
C GLY A 85 -9.39 -13.33 -11.09
N TYR A 86 -8.87 -12.49 -10.20
CA TYR A 86 -9.61 -11.42 -9.54
C TYR A 86 -9.37 -10.06 -10.20
N LYS A 87 -10.34 -9.16 -10.05
CA LYS A 87 -10.28 -7.76 -10.47
C LYS A 87 -10.20 -6.88 -9.23
N MET A 88 -9.35 -5.86 -9.27
CA MET A 88 -9.21 -4.90 -8.19
C MET A 88 -10.19 -3.73 -8.34
N ILE A 89 -10.83 -3.35 -7.24
CA ILE A 89 -11.48 -2.05 -7.07
C ILE A 89 -10.59 -1.27 -6.12
N LEU A 90 -9.92 -0.24 -6.63
CA LEU A 90 -9.06 0.63 -5.83
C LEU A 90 -9.89 1.76 -5.23
N CYS A 91 -9.83 1.91 -3.90
CA CYS A 91 -10.52 2.93 -3.14
C CYS A 91 -9.51 3.83 -2.43
N ASN A 92 -9.65 5.13 -2.59
CA ASN A 92 -8.78 6.14 -2.02
C ASN A 92 -9.52 6.88 -0.90
N SER A 93 -9.14 6.62 0.35
CA SER A 93 -9.85 7.16 1.53
C SER A 93 -9.44 8.56 1.94
N ASN A 94 -8.42 9.13 1.30
CA ASN A 94 -7.87 10.47 1.65
C ASN A 94 -7.53 10.63 3.15
N ASN A 95 -7.21 9.54 3.83
CA ASN A 95 -7.03 9.48 5.28
C ASN A 95 -8.29 9.86 6.08
N ARG A 96 -9.49 9.77 5.49
CA ARG A 96 -10.77 10.09 6.13
C ARG A 96 -11.47 8.79 6.53
N SER A 97 -11.83 8.70 7.79
CA SER A 97 -12.54 7.52 8.33
C SER A 97 -13.91 7.32 7.69
N GLU A 98 -14.58 8.43 7.34
CA GLU A 98 -15.89 8.42 6.69
C GLU A 98 -15.85 7.76 5.32
N ASP A 99 -14.87 8.14 4.49
CA ASP A 99 -14.68 7.59 3.15
C ASP A 99 -14.36 6.07 3.23
N GLU A 100 -13.60 5.68 4.23
CA GLU A 100 -13.27 4.27 4.45
C GLU A 100 -14.49 3.44 4.85
N ILE A 101 -15.31 3.95 5.76
CA ILE A 101 -16.57 3.34 6.16
C ILE A 101 -17.49 3.15 4.96
N GLU A 102 -17.59 4.16 4.08
CA GLU A 102 -18.37 4.08 2.85
C GLU A 102 -17.88 2.97 1.91
N TYR A 103 -16.56 2.83 1.73
CA TYR A 103 -15.99 1.76 0.91
C TYR A 103 -16.20 0.37 1.51
N ILE A 104 -16.16 0.24 2.83
CA ILE A 104 -16.48 -1.02 3.52
C ILE A 104 -17.96 -1.38 3.31
N GLN A 105 -18.87 -0.40 3.45
CA GLN A 105 -20.30 -0.61 3.20
C GLN A 105 -20.56 -0.99 1.74
N MET A 106 -19.87 -0.36 0.80
CA MET A 106 -19.90 -0.74 -0.61
C MET A 106 -19.45 -2.19 -0.81
N ALA A 107 -18.32 -2.57 -0.21
CA ALA A 107 -17.80 -3.95 -0.30
C ALA A 107 -18.79 -4.98 0.22
N ASN A 108 -19.43 -4.70 1.36
CA ASN A 108 -20.47 -5.55 1.94
C ASN A 108 -21.69 -5.66 1.00
N THR A 109 -22.18 -4.55 0.49
CA THR A 109 -23.36 -4.48 -0.39
C THR A 109 -23.11 -5.19 -1.72
N GLN A 110 -21.95 -5.02 -2.31
CA GLN A 110 -21.53 -5.64 -3.58
C GLN A 110 -21.09 -7.10 -3.43
N LYS A 111 -21.03 -7.61 -2.19
CA LYS A 111 -20.57 -8.98 -1.89
C LYS A 111 -19.24 -9.29 -2.59
N VAL A 112 -18.25 -8.44 -2.39
CA VAL A 112 -16.92 -8.63 -2.99
C VAL A 112 -16.29 -9.94 -2.50
N ALA A 113 -15.34 -10.48 -3.29
CA ALA A 113 -14.66 -11.71 -2.94
C ALA A 113 -13.74 -11.54 -1.71
N GLY A 114 -13.24 -10.34 -1.48
CA GLY A 114 -12.40 -10.03 -0.34
C GLY A 114 -12.02 -8.54 -0.28
N LEU A 115 -11.40 -8.16 0.83
CA LEU A 115 -10.96 -6.81 1.11
C LEU A 115 -9.52 -6.82 1.60
N ILE A 116 -8.69 -5.95 1.03
CA ILE A 116 -7.34 -5.66 1.51
C ILE A 116 -7.32 -4.18 1.90
N THR A 117 -6.83 -3.87 3.09
CA THR A 117 -6.80 -2.47 3.55
C THR A 117 -5.44 -2.08 4.08
N MET A 118 -5.02 -0.86 3.75
CA MET A 118 -3.91 -0.17 4.38
C MET A 118 -4.43 1.08 5.08
N SER A 119 -5.49 0.93 5.80
CA SER A 119 -6.24 1.98 6.45
C SER A 119 -5.79 2.25 7.86
N TYR A 120 -6.10 3.47 8.30
CA TYR A 120 -5.85 3.92 9.67
C TYR A 120 -7.12 4.08 10.51
N ALA A 121 -8.30 3.84 9.95
CA ALA A 121 -9.56 3.91 10.70
C ALA A 121 -9.85 2.63 11.48
N ASP A 122 -10.56 2.75 12.60
CA ASP A 122 -11.04 1.62 13.39
C ASP A 122 -12.40 1.11 12.86
N ALA A 123 -12.39 0.69 11.58
CA ALA A 123 -13.59 0.30 10.87
C ALA A 123 -13.77 -1.24 10.75
N ALA A 124 -12.92 -2.01 11.41
CA ALA A 124 -12.96 -3.48 11.35
C ALA A 124 -14.31 -4.08 11.72
N ASN A 125 -15.00 -3.49 12.69
CA ASN A 125 -16.32 -3.95 13.17
C ASN A 125 -17.44 -3.78 12.13
N LEU A 126 -17.19 -3.03 11.06
CA LEU A 126 -18.14 -2.75 9.98
C LEU A 126 -18.03 -3.76 8.83
N ILE A 127 -16.96 -4.55 8.80
CA ILE A 127 -16.75 -5.55 7.75
C ILE A 127 -17.59 -6.78 8.07
N ALA A 128 -18.38 -7.23 7.10
CA ALA A 128 -19.16 -8.44 7.26
C ALA A 128 -18.24 -9.65 7.54
N THR A 129 -18.62 -10.49 8.49
CA THR A 129 -17.79 -11.60 8.99
C THR A 129 -17.48 -12.68 7.95
N ASP A 130 -18.22 -12.70 6.85
CA ASP A 130 -18.07 -13.63 5.73
C ASP A 130 -17.18 -13.10 4.60
N ILE A 131 -16.72 -11.83 4.68
CA ILE A 131 -15.78 -11.25 3.71
C ILE A 131 -14.35 -11.45 4.19
N PRO A 132 -13.51 -12.22 3.46
CA PRO A 132 -12.09 -12.32 3.73
C PRO A 132 -11.40 -10.94 3.79
N LEU A 133 -10.62 -10.72 4.84
CA LEU A 133 -9.93 -9.45 5.09
C LEU A 133 -8.44 -9.66 5.34
N VAL A 134 -7.61 -8.82 4.72
CA VAL A 134 -6.17 -8.71 5.02
C VAL A 134 -5.84 -7.25 5.31
N SER A 135 -5.05 -7.02 6.34
CA SER A 135 -4.53 -5.70 6.69
C SER A 135 -3.06 -5.57 6.34
N ILE A 136 -2.67 -4.39 5.87
CA ILE A 136 -1.28 -4.02 5.59
C ILE A 136 -0.88 -2.94 6.58
N GLU A 137 0.29 -3.09 7.20
CA GLU A 137 0.95 -2.16 8.13
C GLU A 137 0.19 -1.89 9.43
N LYS A 138 -1.13 -1.95 9.49
CA LYS A 138 -1.90 -1.71 10.71
C LYS A 138 -2.59 -2.99 11.19
N LYS A 139 -2.36 -3.37 12.43
CA LYS A 139 -3.08 -4.48 13.08
C LYS A 139 -4.53 -4.07 13.33
N VAL A 140 -5.45 -4.80 12.73
CA VAL A 140 -6.91 -4.62 12.91
C VAL A 140 -7.40 -5.47 14.08
N SER A 141 -7.05 -6.76 14.11
CA SER A 141 -7.29 -7.68 15.22
C SER A 141 -6.34 -8.89 15.11
N ASP A 142 -6.34 -9.76 16.14
CA ASP A 142 -5.52 -10.98 16.12
C ASP A 142 -5.99 -12.01 15.07
N GLN A 143 -7.24 -11.90 14.62
CA GLN A 143 -7.85 -12.83 13.66
C GLN A 143 -7.63 -12.40 12.21
N VAL A 144 -7.33 -11.11 11.97
CA VAL A 144 -7.09 -10.55 10.63
C VAL A 144 -5.63 -10.71 10.27
N PRO A 145 -5.30 -11.39 9.16
CA PRO A 145 -3.93 -11.45 8.67
C PRO A 145 -3.33 -10.07 8.47
N LEU A 146 -2.09 -9.94 8.90
CA LEU A 146 -1.34 -8.70 8.84
C LEU A 146 -0.05 -8.90 8.04
N VAL A 147 0.18 -8.06 7.06
CA VAL A 147 1.44 -7.97 6.29
C VAL A 147 2.09 -6.63 6.58
N VAL A 148 3.32 -6.64 7.10
CA VAL A 148 4.06 -5.43 7.46
C VAL A 148 5.46 -5.45 6.89
N SER A 149 6.01 -4.27 6.64
CA SER A 149 7.45 -4.09 6.47
C SER A 149 8.15 -4.14 7.82
N ASP A 150 9.41 -4.54 7.86
CA ASP A 150 10.23 -4.47 9.08
C ASP A 150 10.63 -3.02 9.35
N ASN A 151 9.65 -2.28 9.88
CA ASN A 151 9.78 -0.84 10.13
C ASN A 151 10.84 -0.54 11.20
N TYR A 152 10.99 -1.42 12.21
CA TYR A 152 11.96 -1.24 13.28
C TYR A 152 13.39 -1.40 12.75
N SER A 153 13.67 -2.52 12.08
CA SER A 153 14.99 -2.72 11.45
C SER A 153 15.29 -1.68 10.38
N GLY A 154 14.26 -1.16 9.71
CA GLY A 154 14.41 -0.06 8.76
C GLY A 154 14.89 1.23 9.43
N GLY A 155 14.36 1.56 10.60
CA GLY A 155 14.85 2.67 11.42
C GLY A 155 16.30 2.48 11.85
N GLN A 156 16.65 1.29 12.34
CA GLN A 156 18.03 0.95 12.69
C GLN A 156 18.99 1.08 11.51
N LEU A 157 18.60 0.57 10.34
CA LEU A 157 19.40 0.63 9.12
C LEU A 157 19.64 2.06 8.64
N ALA A 158 18.68 2.97 8.82
CA ALA A 158 18.85 4.39 8.54
C ALA A 158 19.89 5.02 9.46
N GLY A 159 19.81 4.72 10.78
CA GLY A 159 20.82 5.16 11.78
C GLY A 159 22.21 4.65 11.45
N GLU A 160 22.33 3.34 11.21
CA GLU A 160 23.58 2.69 10.84
C GLU A 160 24.22 3.33 9.61
N THR A 161 23.40 3.58 8.57
CA THR A 161 23.88 4.15 7.31
C THR A 161 24.41 5.56 7.50
N LEU A 162 23.68 6.43 8.21
CA LEU A 162 24.11 7.81 8.48
C LEU A 162 25.38 7.86 9.31
N VAL A 163 25.47 7.04 10.34
CA VAL A 163 26.64 6.97 11.23
C VAL A 163 27.88 6.47 10.49
N LYS A 164 27.75 5.38 9.73
CA LYS A 164 28.83 4.84 8.89
C LYS A 164 29.31 5.81 7.81
N SER A 165 28.45 6.66 7.31
CA SER A 165 28.80 7.71 6.36
C SER A 165 29.34 8.99 7.01
N GLY A 166 29.56 8.98 8.34
CA GLY A 166 30.26 10.04 9.07
C GLY A 166 29.37 11.12 9.69
N ALA A 167 28.05 11.01 9.62
CA ALA A 167 27.15 11.94 10.29
C ALA A 167 27.25 11.81 11.82
N LYS A 168 27.21 12.96 12.51
CA LYS A 168 27.41 13.04 13.97
C LYS A 168 26.27 13.75 14.70
N ARG A 169 25.54 14.63 14.02
CA ARG A 169 24.47 15.43 14.59
C ARG A 169 23.18 15.06 13.86
N LEU A 170 22.50 14.06 14.41
CA LEU A 170 21.37 13.42 13.76
C LEU A 170 20.05 14.10 14.10
N LEU A 171 19.16 14.11 13.13
CA LEU A 171 17.81 14.63 13.23
C LEU A 171 16.82 13.60 12.67
N PHE A 172 15.79 13.28 13.46
CA PHE A 172 14.61 12.58 12.96
C PHE A 172 13.51 13.58 12.64
N ILE A 173 12.89 13.46 11.47
CA ILE A 173 11.77 14.29 11.05
C ILE A 173 10.55 13.46 10.73
N SER A 174 9.38 13.90 11.19
CA SER A 174 8.10 13.26 10.91
C SER A 174 6.96 14.28 10.97
N LYS A 175 5.77 13.82 10.59
CA LYS A 175 4.52 14.60 10.56
C LYS A 175 3.61 14.23 11.74
N ALA A 176 2.96 15.23 12.34
CA ALA A 176 1.94 15.00 13.34
C ALA A 176 0.59 14.58 12.70
N PRO A 177 -0.19 13.72 13.37
CA PRO A 177 0.20 12.94 14.53
C PRO A 177 1.16 11.81 14.13
N VAL A 178 2.16 11.55 14.97
CA VAL A 178 3.05 10.39 14.77
C VAL A 178 2.21 9.12 14.88
N ARG A 179 2.01 8.44 13.77
CA ARG A 179 1.20 7.22 13.72
C ARG A 179 2.05 6.01 14.10
N ASN A 180 1.39 4.91 14.47
CA ASN A 180 2.05 3.71 14.99
C ASN A 180 3.26 3.25 14.17
N ILE A 181 3.20 3.33 12.83
CA ILE A 181 4.28 2.90 11.94
C ILE A 181 5.46 3.86 12.00
N SER A 182 5.21 5.17 11.94
CA SER A 182 6.24 6.18 12.08
C SER A 182 6.94 6.09 13.44
N ALA A 183 6.18 5.77 14.51
CA ALA A 183 6.74 5.54 15.84
C ALA A 183 7.67 4.31 15.89
N ILE A 184 7.37 3.24 15.15
CA ILE A 184 8.22 2.05 15.08
C ILE A 184 9.53 2.37 14.33
N ARG A 185 9.47 3.10 13.22
CA ARG A 185 10.64 3.59 12.47
C ARG A 185 11.50 4.50 13.33
N GLU A 186 10.86 5.43 14.03
CA GLU A 186 11.51 6.31 15.02
C GLU A 186 12.23 5.50 16.08
N GLN A 187 11.53 4.55 16.73
CA GLN A 187 12.09 3.73 17.80
C GLN A 187 13.36 3.01 17.34
N GLY A 188 13.33 2.32 16.19
CA GLY A 188 14.49 1.64 15.64
C GLY A 188 15.68 2.57 15.40
N PHE A 189 15.42 3.78 14.88
CA PHE A 189 16.45 4.79 14.65
C PHE A 189 17.06 5.31 15.96
N PHE A 190 16.22 5.64 16.93
CA PHE A 190 16.69 6.14 18.23
C PHE A 190 17.43 5.06 19.02
N ASP A 191 16.97 3.81 19.03
CA ASP A 191 17.63 2.70 19.73
C ASP A 191 19.03 2.47 19.16
N TYR A 192 19.17 2.40 17.82
CA TYR A 192 20.48 2.28 17.19
C TYR A 192 21.42 3.41 17.62
N CYS A 193 20.97 4.65 17.55
CA CYS A 193 21.77 5.82 17.89
C CYS A 193 22.16 5.84 19.38
N HIS A 194 21.24 5.46 20.25
CA HIS A 194 21.50 5.37 21.70
C HIS A 194 22.55 4.31 22.03
N GLU A 195 22.45 3.13 21.43
CA GLU A 195 23.44 2.06 21.58
C GLU A 195 24.86 2.49 21.14
N HIS A 196 24.95 3.42 20.20
CA HIS A 196 26.20 3.98 19.69
C HIS A 196 26.59 5.32 20.33
N ASN A 197 25.92 5.73 21.43
CA ASN A 197 26.16 6.97 22.15
C ASN A 197 26.01 8.25 21.28
N ILE A 198 25.07 8.23 20.33
CA ILE A 198 24.78 9.35 19.44
C ILE A 198 23.48 10.02 19.88
N THR A 199 23.55 11.33 20.12
CA THR A 199 22.37 12.12 20.44
C THR A 199 21.58 12.45 19.17
N VAL A 200 20.29 12.17 19.18
CA VAL A 200 19.36 12.47 18.09
C VAL A 200 18.39 13.56 18.51
N ALA A 201 18.26 14.58 17.67
CA ALA A 201 17.18 15.55 17.80
C ALA A 201 15.93 15.04 17.06
N LYS A 202 14.76 15.51 17.49
CA LYS A 202 13.48 15.17 16.86
C LYS A 202 12.73 16.44 16.48
N PHE A 203 12.17 16.45 15.28
CA PHE A 203 11.24 17.44 14.83
C PHE A 203 9.98 16.79 14.26
N VAL A 204 8.84 17.17 14.80
CA VAL A 204 7.52 16.74 14.34
C VAL A 204 6.75 17.98 13.93
N THR A 205 6.21 18.00 12.71
CA THR A 205 5.40 19.14 12.26
C THR A 205 4.16 19.30 13.12
N ARG A 206 3.69 20.53 13.30
CA ARG A 206 2.50 20.84 14.10
C ARG A 206 1.21 20.71 13.30
N ASP A 207 1.28 21.06 12.03
CA ASP A 207 0.13 21.09 11.13
C ASP A 207 0.35 20.18 9.94
N ILE A 208 -0.64 19.33 9.65
CA ILE A 208 -0.62 18.41 8.52
C ILE A 208 -0.78 19.17 7.19
N ALA A 209 -1.54 20.26 7.19
CA ALA A 209 -1.82 21.02 5.97
C ALA A 209 -0.65 21.91 5.55
N ASN A 210 0.11 22.42 6.53
CA ASN A 210 1.18 23.40 6.33
C ASN A 210 2.56 22.90 6.76
N PHE A 211 2.81 21.59 6.65
CA PHE A 211 4.05 20.97 7.15
C PHE A 211 5.32 21.54 6.47
N VAL A 212 5.22 22.03 5.24
CA VAL A 212 6.34 22.67 4.51
C VAL A 212 6.76 23.97 5.19
N ASP A 213 5.80 24.77 5.67
CA ASP A 213 6.06 26.01 6.41
C ASP A 213 6.72 25.73 7.78
N ASP A 214 6.26 24.67 8.47
CA ASP A 214 6.86 24.21 9.72
C ASP A 214 8.34 23.78 9.48
N PHE A 215 8.62 23.04 8.41
CA PHE A 215 9.98 22.67 8.03
C PHE A 215 10.84 23.89 7.72
N ALA A 216 10.33 24.84 6.92
CA ALA A 216 11.03 26.07 6.60
C ALA A 216 11.36 26.88 7.87
N THR A 217 10.41 26.99 8.80
CA THR A 217 10.61 27.66 10.08
C THR A 217 11.67 26.95 10.92
N PHE A 218 11.61 25.61 11.00
CA PHE A 218 12.59 24.82 11.74
C PHE A 218 14.00 24.99 11.16
N ILE A 219 14.13 24.89 9.82
CA ILE A 219 15.40 25.05 9.12
C ILE A 219 15.98 26.45 9.37
N ASN A 220 15.15 27.51 9.28
CA ASN A 220 15.56 28.88 9.55
C ASN A 220 16.15 29.05 10.95
N LYS A 221 15.46 28.49 11.96
CA LYS A 221 15.89 28.56 13.35
C LYS A 221 17.17 27.80 13.64
N ASN A 222 17.44 26.75 12.88
CA ASN A 222 18.60 25.87 13.09
C ASN A 222 19.72 26.07 12.05
N THR A 223 19.70 27.18 11.32
CA THR A 223 20.73 27.54 10.35
C THR A 223 21.37 28.87 10.75
N VAL A 224 22.71 28.90 10.87
CA VAL A 224 23.50 30.12 11.06
C VAL A 224 24.37 30.32 9.82
N ASN A 225 24.19 31.45 9.15
CA ASN A 225 24.71 31.70 7.81
C ASN A 225 24.25 30.59 6.82
N THR A 226 25.14 29.72 6.34
CA THR A 226 24.81 28.55 5.51
C THR A 226 25.07 27.22 6.21
N THR A 227 25.32 27.25 7.52
CA THR A 227 25.60 26.04 8.31
C THR A 227 24.35 25.61 9.05
N PHE A 228 23.85 24.44 8.71
CA PHE A 228 22.74 23.79 9.42
C PHE A 228 23.27 23.01 10.63
N ASN A 229 22.50 23.00 11.72
CA ASN A 229 22.95 22.39 12.98
C ASN A 229 23.08 20.85 12.91
N TYR A 230 22.49 20.19 11.92
CA TYR A 230 22.48 18.74 11.76
C TYR A 230 23.16 18.35 10.46
N ASP A 231 23.83 17.20 10.44
CA ASP A 231 24.57 16.67 9.27
C ASP A 231 24.03 15.31 8.79
N GLY A 232 23.09 14.70 9.52
CA GLY A 232 22.39 13.49 9.12
C GLY A 232 20.92 13.55 9.47
N ILE A 233 20.04 13.29 8.51
CA ILE A 233 18.58 13.37 8.66
C ILE A 233 17.97 12.03 8.28
N PHE A 234 17.13 11.50 9.14
CA PHE A 234 16.22 10.42 8.82
C PHE A 234 14.78 10.90 8.85
N SER A 235 14.06 10.68 7.77
CA SER A 235 12.64 10.97 7.64
C SER A 235 11.81 9.69 7.62
N ASP A 236 10.66 9.72 8.28
CA ASP A 236 9.71 8.60 8.29
C ASP A 236 9.04 8.32 6.94
N SER A 237 9.25 9.19 5.93
CA SER A 237 8.78 9.00 4.56
C SER A 237 9.65 9.71 3.53
N ASP A 238 9.60 9.25 2.29
CA ASP A 238 10.30 9.89 1.15
C ASP A 238 9.70 11.26 0.79
N GLU A 239 8.39 11.45 1.01
CA GLU A 239 7.70 12.72 0.78
C GLU A 239 8.35 13.84 1.61
N PHE A 240 8.44 13.64 2.92
CA PHE A 240 8.99 14.66 3.82
C PHE A 240 10.50 14.82 3.65
N ALA A 241 11.22 13.74 3.37
CA ALA A 241 12.64 13.79 3.05
C ALA A 241 12.90 14.66 1.82
N SER A 242 12.06 14.54 0.79
CA SER A 242 12.16 15.32 -0.45
C SER A 242 11.88 16.80 -0.22
N ASP A 243 10.83 17.13 0.51
CA ASP A 243 10.50 18.54 0.81
C ASP A 243 11.57 19.18 1.67
N PHE A 244 12.07 18.45 2.67
CA PHE A 244 13.16 18.94 3.51
C PHE A 244 14.46 19.18 2.70
N TYR A 245 14.77 18.27 1.77
CA TYR A 245 15.87 18.44 0.84
C TYR A 245 15.76 19.74 0.03
N PHE A 246 14.60 20.00 -0.59
CA PHE A 246 14.40 21.21 -1.39
C PHE A 246 14.55 22.48 -0.56
N LEU A 247 14.02 22.49 0.67
CA LEU A 247 14.15 23.65 1.56
C LEU A 247 15.60 23.91 1.99
N LEU A 248 16.40 22.86 2.26
CA LEU A 248 17.82 23.00 2.57
C LEU A 248 18.60 23.57 1.36
N THR A 249 18.36 23.01 0.18
CA THR A 249 19.08 23.43 -1.04
C THR A 249 18.73 24.86 -1.46
N GLN A 250 17.49 25.32 -1.27
CA GLN A 250 17.10 26.72 -1.47
C GLN A 250 17.86 27.69 -0.56
N LYS A 251 18.38 27.23 0.59
CA LYS A 251 19.22 28.01 1.50
C LYS A 251 20.72 27.91 1.23
N GLY A 252 21.11 27.22 0.15
CA GLY A 252 22.49 27.02 -0.22
C GLY A 252 23.22 25.96 0.61
N ILE A 253 22.51 25.12 1.35
CA ILE A 253 23.06 23.99 2.09
C ILE A 253 23.22 22.81 1.12
N ASN A 254 24.42 22.26 1.02
CA ASN A 254 24.71 21.20 0.05
C ASN A 254 24.34 19.82 0.62
N VAL A 255 23.53 19.09 -0.14
CA VAL A 255 23.22 17.68 0.12
C VAL A 255 23.86 16.84 -1.00
N PRO A 256 24.68 15.81 -0.69
CA PRO A 256 24.92 15.20 0.62
C PRO A 256 26.13 15.77 1.39
N LYS A 257 26.84 16.75 0.87
CA LYS A 257 28.16 17.19 1.39
C LYS A 257 28.08 17.76 2.82
N ASP A 258 27.13 18.67 3.06
CA ASP A 258 26.95 19.32 4.36
C ASP A 258 25.92 18.59 5.22
N VAL A 259 24.90 18.01 4.59
CA VAL A 259 23.78 17.28 5.23
C VAL A 259 23.45 16.05 4.41
N GLN A 260 23.38 14.90 5.04
CA GLN A 260 22.91 13.68 4.43
C GLN A 260 21.44 13.42 4.80
N ILE A 261 20.66 12.88 3.85
CA ILE A 261 19.22 12.63 4.07
C ILE A 261 18.88 11.21 3.64
N ILE A 262 18.17 10.50 4.50
CA ILE A 262 17.56 9.19 4.22
C ILE A 262 16.06 9.30 4.45
N GLY A 263 15.27 8.87 3.47
CA GLY A 263 13.83 8.71 3.56
C GLY A 263 13.43 7.28 3.90
N PHE A 264 12.12 7.03 3.81
CA PHE A 264 11.53 5.71 3.93
C PHE A 264 10.46 5.56 2.86
N ASP A 265 10.38 4.43 2.20
CA ASP A 265 9.49 3.89 1.17
C ASP A 265 10.29 3.37 -0.03
N GLY A 266 11.26 4.13 -0.54
CA GLY A 266 12.15 3.75 -1.64
C GLY A 266 11.42 3.55 -2.97
N ALA A 267 10.23 4.10 -3.12
CA ALA A 267 9.44 4.01 -4.33
C ALA A 267 9.91 5.05 -5.37
N ARG A 268 9.77 4.70 -6.65
CA ARG A 268 10.16 5.57 -7.76
C ARG A 268 8.92 6.17 -8.42
N ILE A 269 9.01 7.45 -8.80
CA ILE A 269 7.98 8.10 -9.61
C ILE A 269 7.91 7.43 -10.99
N TYR A 270 9.05 7.12 -11.58
CA TYR A 270 9.15 6.40 -12.86
C TYR A 270 10.12 5.23 -12.73
N SER A 271 9.76 4.06 -13.26
CA SER A 271 10.51 2.81 -13.12
C SER A 271 11.97 2.87 -13.62
N ARG A 272 12.26 3.73 -14.60
CA ARG A 272 13.60 3.92 -15.17
C ARG A 272 14.33 5.14 -14.63
N GLN A 273 13.73 5.88 -13.72
CA GLN A 273 14.35 7.06 -13.13
C GLN A 273 15.53 6.66 -12.26
N GLN A 274 16.60 7.44 -12.34
CA GLN A 274 17.74 7.32 -11.42
C GLN A 274 17.25 7.60 -9.99
N ILE A 275 17.76 6.84 -9.02
CA ILE A 275 17.39 7.01 -7.61
C ILE A 275 17.97 8.34 -7.14
N PHE A 276 17.10 9.27 -6.80
CA PHE A 276 17.48 10.57 -6.31
C PHE A 276 17.67 10.55 -4.78
N LEU A 277 16.63 10.16 -4.06
CA LEU A 277 16.63 10.12 -2.60
C LEU A 277 17.18 8.79 -2.10
N SER A 278 18.18 8.82 -1.24
CA SER A 278 18.58 7.64 -0.46
C SER A 278 17.45 7.28 0.49
N SER A 279 17.04 6.03 0.54
CA SER A 279 15.83 5.62 1.25
C SER A 279 15.91 4.19 1.77
N ILE A 280 15.14 3.90 2.79
CA ILE A 280 14.83 2.54 3.24
C ILE A 280 13.66 2.04 2.38
N LYS A 281 13.96 1.12 1.47
CA LYS A 281 12.98 0.61 0.52
C LYS A 281 12.09 -0.45 1.12
N GLN A 282 10.79 -0.25 1.02
CA GLN A 282 9.77 -1.25 1.33
C GLN A 282 9.59 -2.25 0.16
N PRO A 283 9.37 -3.54 0.45
CA PRO A 283 9.24 -4.58 -0.57
C PRO A 283 7.81 -4.63 -1.13
N THR A 284 7.40 -3.62 -1.91
CA THR A 284 6.03 -3.42 -2.42
C THR A 284 5.47 -4.63 -3.18
N ALA A 285 6.30 -5.31 -3.98
CA ALA A 285 5.89 -6.51 -4.72
C ALA A 285 5.60 -7.69 -3.78
N GLU A 286 6.45 -7.90 -2.77
CA GLU A 286 6.30 -8.94 -1.77
C GLU A 286 5.13 -8.66 -0.82
N ILE A 287 4.88 -7.38 -0.47
CA ILE A 287 3.69 -6.97 0.29
C ILE A 287 2.42 -7.34 -0.49
N ALA A 288 2.35 -6.99 -1.76
CA ALA A 288 1.21 -7.31 -2.61
C ALA A 288 1.00 -8.82 -2.73
N LYS A 289 2.07 -9.58 -3.02
CA LYS A 289 2.04 -11.04 -3.14
C LYS A 289 1.55 -11.69 -1.84
N SER A 290 2.18 -11.37 -0.72
CA SER A 290 1.83 -11.94 0.59
C SER A 290 0.40 -11.61 0.99
N SER A 291 -0.07 -10.38 0.71
CA SER A 291 -1.45 -9.97 1.00
C SER A 291 -2.46 -10.77 0.19
N VAL A 292 -2.22 -10.97 -1.11
CA VAL A 292 -3.10 -11.77 -1.97
C VAL A 292 -3.08 -13.24 -1.56
N GLU A 293 -1.92 -13.83 -1.27
CA GLU A 293 -1.81 -15.20 -0.78
C GLU A 293 -2.60 -15.42 0.53
N LYS A 294 -2.51 -14.48 1.48
CA LYS A 294 -3.28 -14.52 2.71
C LYS A 294 -4.79 -14.42 2.45
N LEU A 295 -5.20 -13.54 1.55
CA LEU A 295 -6.61 -13.39 1.18
C LEU A 295 -7.15 -14.67 0.54
N LEU A 296 -6.45 -15.25 -0.41
CA LEU A 296 -6.84 -16.51 -1.08
C LEU A 296 -6.88 -17.69 -0.12
N SER A 297 -5.98 -17.73 0.85
CA SER A 297 -6.00 -18.74 1.90
C SER A 297 -7.30 -18.69 2.70
N GLN A 298 -7.79 -17.50 3.07
CA GLN A 298 -9.08 -17.35 3.76
C GLN A 298 -10.25 -17.74 2.88
N MET A 299 -10.24 -17.38 1.59
CA MET A 299 -11.31 -17.75 0.63
C MET A 299 -11.46 -19.27 0.47
N ASN A 300 -10.34 -20.01 0.56
CA ASN A 300 -10.32 -21.47 0.36
C ASN A 300 -10.57 -22.27 1.65
N GLN A 301 -10.43 -21.64 2.82
CA GLN A 301 -10.63 -22.29 4.11
C GLN A 301 -12.08 -22.13 4.56
N LYS A 302 -12.83 -23.22 4.54
CA LYS A 302 -14.17 -23.30 5.13
C LYS A 302 -14.16 -23.45 6.67
N THR A 303 -12.99 -23.45 7.31
CA THR A 303 -12.85 -23.69 8.75
C THR A 303 -11.61 -23.02 9.34
N THR A 304 -11.76 -22.49 10.52
CA THR A 304 -10.76 -21.85 11.41
C THR A 304 -9.43 -22.57 11.44
N THR A 305 -8.38 -21.91 10.94
CA THR A 305 -6.99 -22.27 11.20
C THR A 305 -6.43 -21.39 12.32
N THR A 306 -5.68 -22.02 13.20
CA THR A 306 -5.03 -21.45 14.38
C THR A 306 -4.25 -20.16 14.08
N ALA A 307 -4.36 -19.19 14.99
CA ALA A 307 -3.83 -17.82 14.92
C ALA A 307 -2.31 -17.65 14.70
N SER A 308 -1.52 -18.73 14.64
CA SER A 308 -0.05 -18.66 14.66
C SER A 308 0.64 -18.25 13.34
N HIS A 309 -0.11 -18.08 12.24
CA HIS A 309 0.48 -17.73 10.92
C HIS A 309 -0.16 -16.50 10.26
N ASN A 310 -0.80 -15.65 11.05
CA ASN A 310 -1.52 -14.49 10.50
C ASN A 310 -0.65 -13.24 10.32
N HIS A 311 0.59 -13.23 10.82
CA HIS A 311 1.48 -12.08 10.73
C HIS A 311 2.67 -12.40 9.82
N VAL A 312 2.95 -11.53 8.84
CA VAL A 312 4.10 -11.59 7.94
C VAL A 312 4.87 -10.29 8.05
N THR A 313 6.12 -10.35 8.49
CA THR A 313 7.06 -9.23 8.49
C THR A 313 8.03 -9.40 7.33
N LEU A 314 8.10 -8.41 6.45
CA LEU A 314 8.91 -8.43 5.24
C LEU A 314 10.15 -7.55 5.42
N PRO A 315 11.36 -8.03 5.07
CA PRO A 315 12.59 -7.27 5.24
C PRO A 315 12.61 -6.04 4.33
N VAL A 316 13.16 -4.96 4.85
CA VAL A 316 13.46 -3.74 4.11
C VAL A 316 14.94 -3.66 3.79
N HIS A 317 15.34 -2.81 2.86
CA HIS A 317 16.76 -2.62 2.53
C HIS A 317 17.06 -1.16 2.18
N PHE A 318 18.30 -0.74 2.42
CA PHE A 318 18.76 0.58 2.03
C PHE A 318 19.01 0.65 0.53
N VAL A 319 18.52 1.71 -0.09
CA VAL A 319 18.79 2.04 -1.50
C VAL A 319 19.50 3.39 -1.54
N LYS A 320 20.75 3.39 -2.02
CA LYS A 320 21.56 4.58 -2.16
C LYS A 320 21.07 5.44 -3.33
N GLY A 321 20.78 6.70 -3.03
CA GLY A 321 20.50 7.76 -3.98
C GLY A 321 21.63 8.80 -4.01
N MET A 322 21.27 10.04 -4.31
CA MET A 322 22.20 11.18 -4.38
C MET A 322 22.28 11.96 -3.06
N THR A 323 21.50 11.60 -2.04
CA THR A 323 21.36 12.36 -0.78
C THR A 323 22.21 11.82 0.37
N THR A 324 23.04 10.79 0.13
CA THR A 324 24.06 10.27 1.09
C THR A 324 25.42 10.14 0.40
N LEU A 325 26.50 10.20 1.21
CA LEU A 325 27.88 10.03 0.76
C LEU A 325 28.22 8.59 0.36
#